data_7200f92863b06b6a4c3273e33b66771f
#
_entry.id   7200f92863b06b6a4c3273e33b66771f
#
_cell.length_a   1.000
_cell.length_b   1.000
_cell.length_c   1.000
_cell.angle_alpha   90.00
_cell.angle_beta   90.00
_cell.angle_gamma   90.00
#
_symmetry.space_group_name_H-M   'P 1'
#
loop_
_entity.id
_entity.type
_entity.pdbx_description
1 polymer ?
#
loop_
_entity_poly.entity_id
_entity_poly.type
_entity_poly.pdbx_seq_one_letter_code
_entity_poly.pdbx_strand_id
1 'polypeptide(L)'
;MNNYIYYGWVDYKNNRYLVNKYPIVEEQNVTSIKTYVVDQYLVVGDHNSTRYIESHLLDKDRQFKEDKVGMLTLDYNKAFDFVKRKKLGRESYLLNELQKIEEAKIEDCGE
;
A
#
# COMPACT_ATOMS: atom_id res chain seq x y z
N MET A 1 -12.88 -4.60 19.77
CA MET A 1 -12.69 -3.19 19.45
C MET A 1 -11.34 -2.99 18.80
N ASN A 2 -11.29 -2.40 17.61
CA ASN A 2 -10.03 -2.17 16.90
C ASN A 2 -9.37 -0.92 17.43
N ASN A 3 -8.19 -1.06 18.00
CA ASN A 3 -7.43 0.03 18.59
C ASN A 3 -6.33 0.58 17.67
N TYR A 4 -6.26 0.08 16.44
CA TYR A 4 -5.19 0.43 15.51
C TYR A 4 -5.73 0.69 14.11
N ILE A 5 -5.10 1.64 13.43
CA ILE A 5 -5.15 1.73 11.98
C ILE A 5 -3.93 0.98 11.46
N TYR A 6 -4.15 0.06 10.54
CA TYR A 6 -3.09 -0.66 9.85
C TYR A 6 -2.87 -0.03 8.48
N TYR A 7 -1.63 0.16 8.15
CA TYR A 7 -1.19 0.70 6.87
C TYR A 7 -0.34 -0.33 6.16
N GLY A 8 -0.94 -1.02 5.19
CA GLY A 8 -0.22 -1.92 4.30
C GLY A 8 0.27 -1.12 3.11
N TRP A 9 1.58 -1.14 2.84
CA TRP A 9 2.11 -0.39 1.72
C TRP A 9 3.32 -1.04 1.10
N VAL A 10 3.56 -0.70 -0.16
CA VAL A 10 4.64 -1.26 -0.95
C VAL A 10 5.42 -0.11 -1.56
N ASP A 11 6.74 -0.19 -1.43
CA ASP A 11 7.70 0.66 -2.11
C ASP A 11 8.42 -0.20 -3.15
N TYR A 12 7.95 -0.15 -4.38
CA TYR A 12 8.52 -0.98 -5.46
C TYR A 12 9.95 -0.59 -5.80
N LYS A 13 10.29 0.67 -5.65
CA LYS A 13 11.64 1.16 -5.92
C LYS A 13 12.68 0.53 -5.00
N ASN A 14 12.31 0.36 -3.71
CA ASN A 14 13.22 -0.18 -2.70
C ASN A 14 12.89 -1.62 -2.32
N ASN A 15 11.96 -2.28 -3.03
CA ASN A 15 11.51 -3.65 -2.77
C ASN A 15 11.08 -3.87 -1.32
N ARG A 16 10.30 -2.93 -0.78
CA ARG A 16 9.82 -3.00 0.59
C ARG A 16 8.32 -3.28 0.62
N TYR A 17 7.93 -4.26 1.44
CA TYR A 17 6.55 -4.70 1.63
C TYR A 17 6.26 -4.63 3.13
N LEU A 18 5.42 -3.68 3.54
CA LEU A 18 5.33 -3.27 4.94
C LEU A 18 3.89 -3.25 5.42
N VAL A 19 3.69 -3.66 6.67
CA VAL A 19 2.44 -3.41 7.39
C VAL A 19 2.79 -2.67 8.67
N ASN A 20 2.38 -1.42 8.75
CA ASN A 20 2.58 -0.58 9.92
C ASN A 20 1.28 -0.48 10.70
N LYS A 21 1.37 -0.30 12.02
CA LYS A 21 0.20 -0.07 12.86
C LYS A 21 0.34 1.22 13.64
N TYR A 22 -0.78 1.92 13.76
CA TYR A 22 -0.85 3.21 14.42
C TYR A 22 -1.97 3.16 15.46
N PRO A 23 -1.67 3.33 16.76
CA PRO A 23 -2.72 3.33 17.78
C PRO A 23 -3.74 4.43 17.54
N ILE A 24 -5.02 4.07 17.69
CA ILE A 24 -6.13 5.04 17.66
C ILE A 24 -6.24 5.62 19.05
N VAL A 25 -6.09 6.94 19.16
CA VAL A 25 -6.18 7.65 20.45
C VAL A 25 -7.54 8.31 20.65
N GLU A 26 -8.31 8.52 19.58
CA GLU A 26 -9.61 9.15 19.65
C GLU A 26 -10.47 8.77 18.44
N GLU A 27 -11.78 8.68 18.63
CA GLU A 27 -12.76 8.58 17.56
C GLU A 27 -13.66 9.81 17.58
N GLN A 28 -13.87 10.44 16.44
CA GLN A 28 -14.71 11.61 16.29
C GLN A 28 -15.84 11.31 15.31
N ASN A 29 -17.05 11.78 15.63
CA ASN A 29 -18.19 11.72 14.73
C ASN A 29 -18.62 13.15 14.42
N VAL A 30 -18.18 13.65 13.28
CA VAL A 30 -18.53 14.98 12.80
C VAL A 30 -19.39 14.83 11.56
N THR A 31 -20.61 15.38 11.61
CA THR A 31 -21.55 15.36 10.48
C THR A 31 -21.71 13.99 9.82
N SER A 32 -21.96 12.95 10.61
CA SER A 32 -22.14 11.54 10.18
C SER A 32 -20.90 10.88 9.56
N ILE A 33 -19.76 11.53 9.57
CA ILE A 33 -18.49 10.92 9.15
C ILE A 33 -17.71 10.54 10.42
N LYS A 34 -17.35 9.26 10.52
CA LYS A 34 -16.50 8.79 11.59
C LYS A 34 -15.04 9.03 11.23
N THR A 35 -14.30 9.65 12.13
CA THR A 35 -12.88 9.97 11.96
C THR A 35 -12.09 9.35 13.09
N TYR A 36 -11.01 8.65 12.72
CA TYR A 36 -10.08 8.06 13.68
C TYR A 36 -8.87 8.96 13.80
N VAL A 37 -8.49 9.29 15.04
CA VAL A 37 -7.28 10.06 15.33
C VAL A 37 -6.21 9.09 15.79
N VAL A 38 -5.06 9.10 15.14
CA VAL A 38 -3.93 8.24 15.49
C VAL A 38 -2.86 9.05 16.22
N ASP A 39 -1.99 8.35 16.96
CA ASP A 39 -0.97 8.98 17.81
C ASP A 39 0.20 9.58 17.04
N GLN A 40 0.36 9.21 15.77
CA GLN A 40 1.46 9.66 14.93
C GLN A 40 0.92 10.18 13.60
N TYR A 41 1.72 11.01 12.94
CA TYR A 41 1.38 11.46 11.59
C TYR A 41 1.69 10.37 10.58
N LEU A 42 0.67 9.98 9.80
CA LEU A 42 0.85 9.12 8.66
C LEU A 42 1.12 9.96 7.42
N VAL A 43 2.06 9.54 6.62
CA VAL A 43 2.26 10.12 5.30
C VAL A 43 1.33 9.39 4.32
N VAL A 44 0.24 10.04 3.97
CA VAL A 44 -0.75 9.52 3.01
C VAL A 44 -0.72 10.43 1.78
N GLY A 45 0.08 10.06 0.83
CA GLY A 45 0.29 10.86 -0.37
C GLY A 45 1.71 11.41 -0.43
N ASP A 46 1.97 12.22 -1.43
CA ASP A 46 3.33 12.66 -1.72
C ASP A 46 3.86 13.73 -0.76
N HIS A 47 2.97 14.56 -0.24
CA HIS A 47 3.38 15.73 0.52
C HIS A 47 2.57 15.97 1.78
N ASN A 48 1.53 15.17 2.03
CA ASN A 48 0.63 15.38 3.14
C ASN A 48 0.80 14.30 4.19
N SER A 49 0.98 14.72 5.43
CA SER A 49 0.87 13.84 6.59
C SER A 49 -0.38 14.20 7.38
N THR A 50 -1.02 13.21 7.97
CA THR A 50 -2.24 13.39 8.73
C THR A 50 -2.29 12.47 9.94
N ARG A 51 -3.02 12.91 10.95
CA ARG A 51 -3.42 12.07 12.08
C ARG A 51 -4.91 11.74 12.04
N TYR A 52 -5.65 12.32 11.11
CA TYR A 52 -7.11 12.21 11.02
C TYR A 52 -7.46 11.34 9.83
N ILE A 53 -8.00 10.15 10.11
CA ILE A 53 -8.36 9.17 9.08
C ILE A 53 -9.87 9.04 9.04
N GLU A 54 -10.48 9.59 8.02
CA GLU A 54 -11.93 9.46 7.81
C GLU A 54 -12.27 8.04 7.37
N SER A 55 -13.38 7.51 7.89
CA SER A 55 -13.75 6.11 7.67
C SER A 55 -13.94 5.74 6.20
N HIS A 56 -14.36 6.68 5.36
CA HIS A 56 -14.55 6.42 3.93
C HIS A 56 -13.24 6.24 3.16
N LEU A 57 -12.10 6.57 3.78
CA LEU A 57 -10.77 6.38 3.20
C LEU A 57 -10.21 4.99 3.46
N LEU A 58 -10.86 4.19 4.31
CA LEU A 58 -10.41 2.86 4.66
C LEU A 58 -10.73 1.84 3.57
N ASP A 59 -9.95 0.77 3.54
CA ASP A 59 -10.13 -0.40 2.66
C ASP A 59 -10.09 -0.07 1.16
N LYS A 60 -9.29 0.94 0.80
CA LYS A 60 -9.13 1.36 -0.59
C LYS A 60 -7.68 1.30 -1.03
N ASP A 61 -7.45 0.76 -2.21
CA ASP A 61 -6.15 0.82 -2.86
C ASP A 61 -5.83 2.25 -3.25
N ARG A 62 -4.61 2.70 -2.89
CA ARG A 62 -4.15 4.06 -3.18
C ARG A 62 -2.78 4.02 -3.80
N GLN A 63 -2.61 4.81 -4.83
CA GLN A 63 -1.30 5.07 -5.41
C GLN A 63 -0.81 6.43 -4.91
N PHE A 64 0.31 6.42 -4.17
CA PHE A 64 0.88 7.65 -3.60
C PHE A 64 1.85 8.33 -4.54
N LYS A 65 2.68 7.52 -5.15
CA LYS A 65 3.64 7.91 -6.18
C LYS A 65 3.67 6.82 -7.22
N GLU A 66 4.42 7.05 -8.26
CA GLU A 66 4.57 6.11 -9.36
C GLU A 66 4.91 4.70 -8.87
N ASP A 67 5.76 4.60 -7.86
CA ASP A 67 6.29 3.34 -7.34
C ASP A 67 5.81 3.00 -5.92
N LYS A 68 4.78 3.70 -5.41
CA LYS A 68 4.25 3.46 -4.05
C LYS A 68 2.74 3.30 -4.05
N VAL A 69 2.30 2.19 -3.48
CA VAL A 69 0.87 1.89 -3.30
C VAL A 69 0.61 1.49 -1.85
N GLY A 70 -0.60 1.70 -1.38
CA GLY A 70 -0.95 1.34 -0.02
C GLY A 70 -2.45 1.27 0.25
N MET A 71 -2.78 0.76 1.44
CA MET A 71 -4.15 0.64 1.95
C MET A 71 -4.17 0.93 3.44
N LEU A 72 -5.11 1.76 3.87
CA LEU A 72 -5.43 1.98 5.28
C LEU A 72 -6.63 1.10 5.66
N THR A 73 -6.59 0.43 6.80
CA THR A 73 -7.66 -0.45 7.23
C THR A 73 -7.65 -0.63 8.76
N LEU A 74 -8.79 -1.00 9.32
CA LEU A 74 -8.91 -1.40 10.73
C LEU A 74 -8.57 -2.87 10.94
N ASP A 75 -8.41 -3.64 9.86
CA ASP A 75 -8.22 -5.08 9.90
C ASP A 75 -6.79 -5.43 9.44
N TYR A 76 -5.98 -5.95 10.37
CA TYR A 76 -4.62 -6.37 10.06
C TYR A 76 -4.56 -7.34 8.88
N ASN A 77 -5.50 -8.30 8.83
CA ASN A 77 -5.49 -9.30 7.76
C ASN A 77 -5.71 -8.69 6.38
N LYS A 78 -6.54 -7.66 6.29
CA LYS A 78 -6.72 -6.91 5.03
C LYS A 78 -5.44 -6.21 4.60
N ALA A 79 -4.74 -5.58 5.53
CA ALA A 79 -3.47 -4.92 5.24
C ALA A 79 -2.41 -5.93 4.79
N PHE A 80 -2.31 -7.05 5.51
CA PHE A 80 -1.39 -8.13 5.17
C PHE A 80 -1.68 -8.73 3.80
N ASP A 81 -2.96 -9.04 3.53
CA ASP A 81 -3.39 -9.61 2.25
C ASP A 81 -3.13 -8.66 1.09
N PHE A 82 -3.34 -7.36 1.31
CA PHE A 82 -3.02 -6.33 0.32
C PHE A 82 -1.53 -6.40 -0.07
N VAL A 83 -0.65 -6.36 0.91
CA VAL A 83 0.80 -6.39 0.69
C VAL A 83 1.23 -7.70 0.03
N LYS A 84 0.67 -8.82 0.49
CA LYS A 84 0.94 -10.16 -0.06
C LYS A 84 0.53 -10.26 -1.53
N ARG A 85 -0.68 -9.76 -1.88
CA ARG A 85 -1.15 -9.77 -3.28
C ARG A 85 -0.24 -8.93 -4.17
N LYS A 86 0.21 -7.77 -3.69
CA LYS A 86 1.11 -6.91 -4.44
C LYS A 86 2.47 -7.58 -4.66
N LYS A 87 2.97 -8.25 -3.62
CA LYS A 87 4.23 -9.01 -3.73
C LYS A 87 4.13 -10.13 -4.76
N LEU A 88 3.07 -10.94 -4.68
CA LEU A 88 2.85 -12.05 -5.62
C LEU A 88 2.67 -11.53 -7.06
N GLY A 89 1.94 -10.43 -7.23
CA GLY A 89 1.78 -9.81 -8.53
C GLY A 89 3.11 -9.34 -9.11
N ARG A 90 3.97 -8.77 -8.28
CA ARG A 90 5.30 -8.32 -8.71
C ARG A 90 6.19 -9.50 -9.10
N GLU A 91 6.16 -10.58 -8.32
CA GLU A 91 6.91 -11.80 -8.63
C GLU A 91 6.46 -12.39 -9.96
N SER A 92 5.15 -12.49 -10.20
CA SER A 92 4.60 -13.00 -11.47
C SER A 92 5.01 -12.13 -12.66
N TYR A 93 4.96 -10.80 -12.48
CA TYR A 93 5.39 -9.87 -13.52
C TYR A 93 6.87 -10.08 -13.88
N LEU A 94 7.74 -10.17 -12.87
CA LEU A 94 9.17 -10.33 -13.09
C LEU A 94 9.51 -11.68 -13.72
N LEU A 95 8.80 -12.75 -13.33
CA LEU A 95 8.96 -14.06 -13.95
C LEU A 95 8.57 -14.03 -15.42
N ASN A 96 7.48 -13.36 -15.78
CA ASN A 96 7.08 -13.18 -17.17
C ASN A 96 8.10 -12.40 -17.97
N GLU A 97 8.65 -11.33 -17.41
CA GLU A 97 9.68 -10.54 -18.07
C GLU A 97 10.96 -11.36 -18.29
N LEU A 98 11.35 -12.14 -17.28
CA LEU A 98 12.49 -13.05 -17.40
C LEU A 98 12.28 -14.09 -18.51
N GLN A 99 11.09 -14.68 -18.56
CA GLN A 99 10.75 -15.67 -19.60
C GLN A 99 10.82 -15.05 -21.00
N LYS A 100 10.33 -13.83 -21.18
CA LYS A 100 10.43 -13.12 -22.46
C LYS A 100 11.87 -12.91 -22.88
N ILE A 101 12.75 -12.59 -21.95
CA ILE A 101 14.18 -12.43 -22.21
C ILE A 101 14.80 -13.77 -22.61
N GLU A 102 14.47 -14.86 -21.90
CA GLU A 102 14.97 -16.20 -22.18
C GLU A 102 14.51 -16.72 -23.55
N GLU A 103 13.28 -16.37 -23.93
CA GLU A 103 12.71 -16.77 -25.23
C GLU A 103 13.12 -15.84 -26.37
N ALA A 104 13.68 -14.69 -26.06
CA ALA A 104 14.07 -13.72 -27.07
C ALA A 104 15.22 -14.28 -27.91
N LYS A 105 15.07 -14.16 -29.23
CA LYS A 105 16.10 -14.57 -30.14
C LYS A 105 17.08 -13.43 -30.35
N ILE A 106 18.35 -13.82 -30.42
CA ILE A 106 19.37 -12.86 -30.85
C ILE A 106 19.27 -12.74 -32.38
N GLU A 107 18.96 -11.54 -32.83
CA GLU A 107 18.90 -11.25 -34.25
C GLU A 107 20.19 -10.57 -34.69
N ASP A 108 20.79 -11.09 -35.71
CA ASP A 108 21.97 -10.47 -36.31
C ASP A 108 21.53 -9.50 -37.40
N CYS A 109 21.46 -8.22 -37.04
CA CYS A 109 21.03 -7.14 -37.93
C CYS A 109 22.21 -6.50 -38.66
N GLY A 110 23.41 -7.01 -38.49
CA GLY A 110 24.60 -6.51 -39.16
C GLY A 110 24.68 -7.02 -40.63
N GLU A 111 25.32 -6.25 -41.45
CA GLU A 111 25.65 -6.66 -42.78
C GLU A 111 26.92 -7.50 -42.81
#